data_d3ed789313098072c72934cd46f70c6e
#
_entry.id   d3ed789313098072c72934cd46f70c6e
#
_cell.length_a   1.000
_cell.length_b   1.000
_cell.length_c   1.000
_cell.angle_alpha   90.00
_cell.angle_beta   90.00
_cell.angle_gamma   90.00
#
_symmetry.space_group_name_H-M   'P 1'
#
loop_
_entity.id
_entity.type
_entity.pdbx_description
1 polymer ?
#
loop_
_entity_poly.entity_id
_entity_poly.type
_entity_poly.pdbx_seq_one_letter_code
_entity_poly.pdbx_strand_id
1 'polypeptide(L)'
;QINLKEVWHKPIETLAKGFKRRVGIAQALIHDPDILILDEPTDGLDPNQKYEMRDLIKKISTNKAIVISTHILEEVEAVCSRTVIIANGQLLANETPDNLGKQFNKKNMFSLKVANKLNNTQIKDIKSSLDYKKVTVKNLNITDTLILIEDEKKNINFNKIMTQLKKHKLDINEATFIKPSLDDIFRKITQ
;
A
#
# COMPACT_ATOMS: atom_id res chain seq x y z
N GLN A 1 -22.42 -15.50 -9.22
CA GLN A 1 -21.02 -15.09 -8.94
C GLN A 1 -20.80 -13.58 -9.06
N ILE A 2 -21.47 -12.86 -9.99
CA ILE A 2 -21.21 -11.45 -10.30
C ILE A 2 -22.20 -10.48 -9.60
N ASN A 3 -23.16 -11.01 -8.83
CA ASN A 3 -24.16 -10.26 -8.05
C ASN A 3 -24.93 -9.19 -8.86
N LEU A 4 -25.53 -9.62 -9.98
CA LEU A 4 -26.37 -8.77 -10.84
C LEU A 4 -27.89 -9.02 -10.66
N LYS A 5 -28.30 -9.93 -9.77
CA LYS A 5 -29.71 -10.32 -9.60
C LYS A 5 -30.67 -9.17 -9.32
N GLU A 6 -30.22 -8.18 -8.54
CA GLU A 6 -31.04 -7.03 -8.14
C GLU A 6 -31.33 -6.05 -9.29
N VAL A 7 -30.50 -6.10 -10.34
CA VAL A 7 -30.53 -5.12 -11.42
C VAL A 7 -30.73 -5.72 -12.80
N TRP A 8 -30.93 -7.04 -12.91
CA TRP A 8 -30.99 -7.75 -14.20
C TRP A 8 -32.14 -7.28 -15.13
N HIS A 9 -33.20 -6.69 -14.55
CA HIS A 9 -34.35 -6.17 -15.26
C HIS A 9 -34.22 -4.69 -15.64
N LYS A 10 -33.13 -4.01 -15.24
CA LYS A 10 -32.93 -2.59 -15.51
C LYS A 10 -32.08 -2.39 -16.76
N PRO A 11 -32.38 -1.35 -17.57
CA PRO A 11 -31.50 -0.95 -18.67
C PRO A 11 -30.10 -0.63 -18.16
N ILE A 12 -29.07 -1.06 -18.90
CA ILE A 12 -27.65 -0.89 -18.50
C ILE A 12 -27.32 0.59 -18.31
N GLU A 13 -27.86 1.49 -19.10
CA GLU A 13 -27.63 2.93 -19.03
C GLU A 13 -28.04 3.52 -17.68
N THR A 14 -29.06 2.95 -17.04
CA THR A 14 -29.59 3.43 -15.75
C THR A 14 -28.83 2.90 -14.54
N LEU A 15 -27.91 1.94 -14.73
CA LEU A 15 -27.18 1.33 -13.65
C LEU A 15 -26.10 2.27 -13.08
N ALA A 16 -25.88 2.18 -11.78
CA ALA A 16 -24.73 2.80 -11.13
C ALA A 16 -23.41 2.23 -11.69
N LYS A 17 -22.32 3.02 -11.63
CA LYS A 17 -21.00 2.70 -12.23
C LYS A 17 -20.50 1.30 -11.84
N GLY A 18 -20.65 0.90 -10.57
CA GLY A 18 -20.24 -0.41 -10.08
C GLY A 18 -20.99 -1.56 -10.75
N PHE A 19 -22.30 -1.43 -10.96
CA PHE A 19 -23.08 -2.43 -11.69
C PHE A 19 -22.73 -2.48 -13.18
N LYS A 20 -22.49 -1.33 -13.83
CA LYS A 20 -22.01 -1.30 -15.22
C LYS A 20 -20.68 -2.05 -15.39
N ARG A 21 -19.71 -1.86 -14.45
CA ARG A 21 -18.44 -2.59 -14.45
C ARG A 21 -18.67 -4.11 -14.31
N ARG A 22 -19.57 -4.53 -13.42
CA ARG A 22 -19.92 -5.94 -13.24
C ARG A 22 -20.59 -6.53 -14.50
N VAL A 23 -21.43 -5.78 -15.19
CA VAL A 23 -22.02 -6.19 -16.46
C VAL A 23 -20.93 -6.39 -17.51
N GLY A 24 -19.96 -5.49 -17.63
CA GLY A 24 -18.81 -5.64 -18.54
C GLY A 24 -18.00 -6.90 -18.25
N ILE A 25 -17.71 -7.18 -16.97
CA ILE A 25 -17.03 -8.42 -16.58
C ILE A 25 -17.88 -9.65 -16.90
N ALA A 26 -19.21 -9.60 -16.64
CA ALA A 26 -20.12 -10.68 -16.98
C ALA A 26 -20.10 -10.98 -18.48
N GLN A 27 -20.14 -9.95 -19.32
CA GLN A 27 -20.08 -10.05 -20.77
C GLN A 27 -18.75 -10.71 -21.21
N ALA A 28 -17.62 -10.28 -20.66
CA ALA A 28 -16.32 -10.83 -20.96
C ALA A 28 -16.17 -12.30 -20.53
N LEU A 29 -16.97 -12.77 -19.57
CA LEU A 29 -16.93 -14.14 -19.05
C LEU A 29 -17.92 -15.10 -19.73
N ILE A 30 -18.83 -14.62 -20.61
CA ILE A 30 -19.88 -15.47 -21.22
C ILE A 30 -19.28 -16.66 -21.98
N HIS A 31 -18.16 -16.46 -22.68
CA HIS A 31 -17.50 -17.48 -23.48
C HIS A 31 -16.40 -18.25 -22.72
N ASP A 32 -16.34 -18.07 -21.40
CA ASP A 32 -15.42 -18.74 -20.48
C ASP A 32 -13.94 -18.67 -20.90
N PRO A 33 -13.36 -17.48 -21.10
CA PRO A 33 -11.99 -17.32 -21.60
C PRO A 33 -10.97 -17.78 -20.55
N ASP A 34 -9.82 -18.29 -20.99
CA ASP A 34 -8.67 -18.59 -20.13
C ASP A 34 -7.94 -17.34 -19.67
N ILE A 35 -8.01 -16.27 -20.47
CA ILE A 35 -7.32 -15.00 -20.20
C ILE A 35 -8.35 -13.86 -20.21
N LEU A 36 -8.34 -13.04 -19.18
CA LEU A 36 -9.18 -11.87 -19.04
C LEU A 36 -8.34 -10.61 -18.91
N ILE A 37 -8.62 -9.58 -19.69
CA ILE A 37 -7.96 -8.29 -19.60
C ILE A 37 -8.95 -7.26 -19.06
N LEU A 38 -8.61 -6.61 -17.96
CA LEU A 38 -9.42 -5.62 -17.26
C LEU A 38 -8.69 -4.28 -17.25
N ASP A 39 -9.28 -3.29 -17.88
CA ASP A 39 -8.73 -1.93 -17.88
C ASP A 39 -9.42 -1.08 -16.81
N GLU A 40 -8.62 -0.62 -15.83
CA GLU A 40 -9.07 0.20 -14.69
C GLU A 40 -10.38 -0.31 -14.03
N PRO A 41 -10.44 -1.59 -13.58
CA PRO A 41 -11.72 -2.20 -13.20
C PRO A 41 -12.40 -1.57 -11.98
N THR A 42 -11.66 -0.85 -11.16
CA THR A 42 -12.16 -0.24 -9.91
C THR A 42 -12.18 1.29 -9.98
N ASP A 43 -11.81 1.88 -11.12
CA ASP A 43 -11.80 3.34 -11.26
C ASP A 43 -13.17 3.96 -11.04
N GLY A 44 -13.23 5.01 -10.18
CA GLY A 44 -14.43 5.75 -9.83
C GLY A 44 -15.47 4.96 -9.04
N LEU A 45 -15.09 3.85 -8.41
CA LEU A 45 -15.91 3.13 -7.45
C LEU A 45 -15.67 3.65 -6.03
N ASP A 46 -16.70 3.61 -5.19
CA ASP A 46 -16.56 3.85 -3.77
C ASP A 46 -15.76 2.72 -3.05
N PRO A 47 -15.28 2.91 -1.81
CA PRO A 47 -14.47 1.92 -1.11
C PRO A 47 -15.12 0.53 -0.97
N ASN A 48 -16.43 0.46 -0.74
CA ASN A 48 -17.14 -0.80 -0.61
C ASN A 48 -17.22 -1.53 -1.95
N GLN A 49 -17.56 -0.80 -3.02
CA GLN A 49 -17.59 -1.34 -4.38
C GLN A 49 -16.21 -1.78 -4.85
N LYS A 50 -15.14 -1.06 -4.49
CA LYS A 50 -13.75 -1.50 -4.76
C LYS A 50 -13.45 -2.82 -4.08
N TYR A 51 -13.79 -2.95 -2.80
CA TYR A 51 -13.60 -4.19 -2.05
C TYR A 51 -14.32 -5.37 -2.73
N GLU A 52 -15.60 -5.20 -3.08
CA GLU A 52 -16.39 -6.22 -3.74
C GLU A 52 -15.84 -6.60 -5.13
N MET A 53 -15.33 -5.61 -5.89
CA MET A 53 -14.71 -5.84 -7.18
C MET A 53 -13.39 -6.62 -7.05
N ARG A 54 -12.56 -6.28 -6.07
CA ARG A 54 -11.32 -7.02 -5.76
C ARG A 54 -11.62 -8.47 -5.36
N ASP A 55 -12.65 -8.70 -4.55
CA ASP A 55 -13.10 -10.04 -4.17
C ASP A 55 -13.61 -10.84 -5.39
N LEU A 56 -14.37 -10.20 -6.26
CA LEU A 56 -14.82 -10.81 -7.52
C LEU A 56 -13.63 -11.22 -8.41
N ILE A 57 -12.67 -10.33 -8.61
CA ILE A 57 -11.46 -10.60 -9.40
C ILE A 57 -10.68 -11.78 -8.81
N LYS A 58 -10.49 -11.82 -7.50
CA LYS A 58 -9.83 -12.96 -6.82
C LYS A 58 -10.55 -14.28 -7.05
N LYS A 59 -11.88 -14.30 -6.98
CA LYS A 59 -12.68 -15.50 -7.24
C LYS A 59 -12.54 -16.00 -8.67
N ILE A 60 -12.51 -15.09 -9.63
CA ILE A 60 -12.36 -15.44 -11.05
C ILE A 60 -10.92 -15.91 -11.35
N SER A 61 -9.91 -15.32 -10.70
CA SER A 61 -8.49 -15.64 -10.93
C SER A 61 -8.07 -17.05 -10.50
N THR A 62 -8.92 -17.80 -9.81
CA THR A 62 -8.64 -19.17 -9.39
C THR A 62 -8.34 -20.09 -10.57
N ASN A 63 -9.05 -19.89 -11.70
CA ASN A 63 -8.94 -20.75 -12.89
C ASN A 63 -8.62 -19.96 -14.17
N LYS A 64 -8.27 -18.68 -14.05
CA LYS A 64 -8.05 -17.80 -15.22
C LYS A 64 -6.85 -16.91 -15.00
N ALA A 65 -6.11 -16.63 -16.06
CA ALA A 65 -5.09 -15.57 -16.05
C ALA A 65 -5.79 -14.23 -16.22
N ILE A 66 -5.58 -13.30 -15.27
CA ILE A 66 -6.17 -11.96 -15.31
C ILE A 66 -5.07 -10.91 -15.43
N VAL A 67 -5.13 -10.10 -16.46
CA VAL A 67 -4.28 -8.92 -16.63
C VAL A 67 -5.10 -7.69 -16.25
N ILE A 68 -4.59 -6.89 -15.33
CA ILE A 68 -5.24 -5.67 -14.86
C ILE A 68 -4.33 -4.49 -15.18
N SER A 69 -4.82 -3.50 -15.91
CA SER A 69 -4.21 -2.19 -15.94
C SER A 69 -4.78 -1.35 -14.78
N THR A 70 -3.92 -0.69 -14.03
CA THR A 70 -4.35 0.23 -12.98
C THR A 70 -3.23 1.21 -12.63
N HIS A 71 -3.61 2.42 -12.23
CA HIS A 71 -2.72 3.40 -11.64
C HIS A 71 -2.81 3.40 -10.09
N ILE A 72 -3.67 2.54 -9.52
CA ILE A 72 -3.91 2.45 -8.07
C ILE A 72 -3.05 1.32 -7.49
N LEU A 73 -1.95 1.68 -6.86
CA LEU A 73 -0.97 0.70 -6.36
C LEU A 73 -1.49 -0.17 -5.20
N GLU A 74 -2.45 0.32 -4.42
CA GLU A 74 -3.16 -0.50 -3.43
C GLU A 74 -3.91 -1.69 -4.06
N GLU A 75 -4.36 -1.56 -5.31
CA GLU A 75 -5.01 -2.67 -6.03
C GLU A 75 -4.01 -3.72 -6.43
N VAL A 76 -2.82 -3.28 -6.86
CA VAL A 76 -1.72 -4.18 -7.18
C VAL A 76 -1.37 -5.04 -5.97
N GLU A 77 -1.20 -4.41 -4.79
CA GLU A 77 -0.93 -5.15 -3.55
C GLU A 77 -2.07 -6.08 -3.13
N ALA A 78 -3.31 -5.66 -3.37
CA ALA A 78 -4.49 -6.40 -2.91
C ALA A 78 -4.83 -7.62 -3.75
N VAL A 79 -4.62 -7.59 -5.09
CA VAL A 79 -5.15 -8.63 -5.99
C VAL A 79 -4.12 -9.22 -6.95
N CYS A 80 -2.95 -8.59 -7.19
CA CYS A 80 -2.00 -9.04 -8.17
C CYS A 80 -0.95 -9.97 -7.55
N SER A 81 -0.70 -11.11 -8.18
CA SER A 81 0.43 -11.99 -7.85
C SER A 81 1.73 -11.54 -8.51
N ARG A 82 1.65 -10.77 -9.59
CA ARG A 82 2.78 -10.25 -10.37
C ARG A 82 2.49 -8.85 -10.87
N THR A 83 3.52 -8.01 -10.91
CA THR A 83 3.41 -6.61 -11.30
C THR A 83 4.41 -6.30 -12.39
N VAL A 84 3.94 -5.64 -13.42
CA VAL A 84 4.74 -5.10 -14.52
C VAL A 84 4.64 -3.57 -14.47
N ILE A 85 5.79 -2.90 -14.36
CA ILE A 85 5.86 -1.43 -14.39
C ILE A 85 6.44 -1.01 -15.73
N ILE A 86 5.67 -0.19 -16.45
CA ILE A 86 6.05 0.36 -17.75
C ILE A 86 6.03 1.88 -17.64
N ALA A 87 7.11 2.54 -18.09
CA ALA A 87 7.15 3.97 -18.26
C ALA A 87 8.00 4.34 -19.48
N ASN A 88 7.60 5.38 -20.19
CA ASN A 88 8.29 5.86 -21.41
C ASN A 88 8.51 4.75 -22.46
N GLY A 89 7.56 3.81 -22.58
CA GLY A 89 7.64 2.68 -23.49
C GLY A 89 8.64 1.59 -23.09
N GLN A 90 9.21 1.64 -21.89
CA GLN A 90 10.19 0.67 -21.39
C GLN A 90 9.65 -0.13 -20.21
N LEU A 91 10.01 -1.40 -20.16
CA LEU A 91 9.76 -2.28 -19.04
C LEU A 91 10.74 -1.96 -17.90
N LEU A 92 10.27 -1.34 -16.84
CA LEU A 92 11.10 -0.94 -15.69
C LEU A 92 11.17 -2.01 -14.61
N ALA A 93 10.11 -2.78 -14.41
CA ALA A 93 10.08 -3.86 -13.44
C ALA A 93 9.09 -4.96 -13.86
N ASN A 94 9.38 -6.21 -13.48
CA ASN A 94 8.51 -7.37 -13.68
C ASN A 94 8.72 -8.36 -12.53
N GLU A 95 8.03 -8.11 -11.41
CA GLU A 95 8.24 -8.78 -10.13
C GLU A 95 6.94 -8.99 -9.37
N THR A 96 6.99 -9.78 -8.28
CA THR A 96 5.89 -9.80 -7.32
C THR A 96 5.84 -8.49 -6.55
N PRO A 97 4.66 -8.04 -6.04
CA PRO A 97 4.56 -6.83 -5.20
C PRO A 97 5.52 -6.86 -4.00
N ASP A 98 5.67 -8.01 -3.34
CA ASP A 98 6.57 -8.19 -2.21
C ASP A 98 8.05 -8.04 -2.60
N ASN A 99 8.46 -8.55 -3.76
CA ASN A 99 9.84 -8.43 -4.23
C ASN A 99 10.16 -7.00 -4.67
N LEU A 100 9.21 -6.31 -5.30
CA LEU A 100 9.35 -4.88 -5.56
C LEU A 100 9.61 -4.12 -4.25
N GLY A 101 8.82 -4.40 -3.21
CA GLY A 101 9.04 -3.87 -1.87
C GLY A 101 10.46 -4.07 -1.38
N LYS A 102 10.99 -5.28 -1.45
CA LYS A 102 12.34 -5.63 -0.99
C LYS A 102 13.44 -5.02 -1.86
N GLN A 103 13.30 -5.04 -3.18
CA GLN A 103 14.32 -4.59 -4.12
C GLN A 103 14.55 -3.08 -4.07
N PHE A 104 13.49 -2.30 -3.90
CA PHE A 104 13.53 -0.85 -3.84
C PHE A 104 13.54 -0.29 -2.42
N ASN A 105 13.31 -1.14 -1.42
CA ASN A 105 13.36 -0.77 -0.01
C ASN A 105 14.81 -0.85 0.52
N LYS A 106 15.61 0.15 0.17
CA LYS A 106 16.95 0.30 0.76
C LYS A 106 16.92 0.94 2.16
N LYS A 107 15.76 1.36 2.65
CA LYS A 107 15.62 2.05 3.93
C LYS A 107 14.73 1.25 4.87
N ASN A 108 15.33 0.71 5.91
CA ASN A 108 14.56 0.27 7.05
C ASN A 108 14.04 1.52 7.77
N MET A 109 12.73 1.61 7.95
CA MET A 109 12.09 2.73 8.65
C MET A 109 11.32 2.21 9.85
N PHE A 110 11.47 2.89 10.96
CA PHE A 110 10.75 2.59 12.18
C PHE A 110 10.12 3.86 12.75
N SER A 111 8.87 3.79 13.09
CA SER A 111 8.06 4.88 13.61
C SER A 111 7.68 4.61 15.06
N LEU A 112 7.84 5.61 15.89
CA LEU A 112 7.34 5.64 17.27
C LEU A 112 6.46 6.87 17.46
N LYS A 113 5.26 6.67 17.97
CA LYS A 113 4.39 7.74 18.43
C LYS A 113 4.40 7.77 19.95
N VAL A 114 4.75 8.90 20.54
CA VAL A 114 4.83 9.08 21.99
C VAL A 114 3.83 10.13 22.44
N ALA A 115 3.16 9.88 23.58
CA ALA A 115 2.17 10.75 24.19
C ALA A 115 2.82 11.89 25.00
N ASN A 116 3.82 12.53 24.44
CA ASN A 116 4.53 13.64 25.05
C ASN A 116 4.89 14.67 23.99
N LYS A 117 4.65 15.94 24.28
CA LYS A 117 5.28 17.02 23.51
C LYS A 117 6.72 17.16 23.98
N LEU A 118 7.68 16.97 23.07
CA LEU A 118 9.09 17.08 23.39
C LEU A 118 9.59 18.49 23.15
N ASN A 119 10.41 18.99 24.09
CA ASN A 119 11.13 20.25 23.94
C ASN A 119 12.42 20.04 23.09
N ASN A 120 13.04 21.16 22.68
CA ASN A 120 14.21 21.12 21.81
C ASN A 120 15.40 20.36 22.42
N THR A 121 15.57 20.43 23.74
CA THR A 121 16.65 19.71 24.45
C THR A 121 16.41 18.21 24.41
N GLN A 122 15.20 17.77 24.76
CA GLN A 122 14.80 16.36 24.69
C GLN A 122 14.93 15.80 23.27
N ILE A 123 14.54 16.58 22.25
CA ILE A 123 14.69 16.18 20.83
C ILE A 123 16.16 15.96 20.48
N LYS A 124 17.07 16.86 20.92
CA LYS A 124 18.52 16.70 20.70
C LYS A 124 19.05 15.45 21.40
N ASP A 125 18.68 15.24 22.66
CA ASP A 125 19.12 14.11 23.47
C ASP A 125 18.66 12.76 22.88
N ILE A 126 17.41 12.70 22.41
CA ILE A 126 16.88 11.51 21.73
C ILE A 126 17.65 11.25 20.43
N LYS A 127 17.89 12.27 19.61
CA LYS A 127 18.64 12.13 18.36
C LYS A 127 20.06 11.64 18.61
N SER A 128 20.73 12.14 19.64
CA SER A 128 22.09 11.73 19.99
C SER A 128 22.17 10.35 20.64
N SER A 129 21.10 9.90 21.31
CA SER A 129 21.06 8.58 21.96
C SER A 129 20.82 7.44 20.97
N LEU A 130 20.28 7.74 19.78
CA LEU A 130 19.94 6.77 18.76
C LEU A 130 21.04 6.73 17.67
N ASP A 131 21.83 5.63 17.66
CA ASP A 131 22.92 5.42 16.68
C ASP A 131 22.38 4.90 15.33
N TYR A 132 21.60 5.74 14.64
CA TYR A 132 21.06 5.47 13.31
C TYR A 132 21.34 6.63 12.34
N LYS A 133 21.41 6.33 11.03
CA LYS A 133 21.81 7.29 9.98
C LYS A 133 20.96 8.56 9.98
N LYS A 134 19.65 8.39 10.17
CA LYS A 134 18.73 9.52 10.19
C LYS A 134 17.64 9.31 11.24
N VAL A 135 17.55 10.21 12.19
CA VAL A 135 16.52 10.26 13.21
C VAL A 135 15.77 11.58 13.09
N THR A 136 14.50 11.50 12.74
CA THR A 136 13.61 12.66 12.64
C THR A 136 12.64 12.64 13.81
N VAL A 137 12.57 13.73 14.56
CA VAL A 137 11.63 13.91 15.67
C VAL A 137 10.77 15.12 15.35
N LYS A 138 9.45 14.93 15.34
CA LYS A 138 8.47 15.96 15.00
C LYS A 138 7.28 15.91 15.95
N ASN A 139 6.99 17.03 16.63
CA ASN A 139 5.74 17.17 17.37
C ASN A 139 4.58 17.23 16.36
N LEU A 140 3.58 16.35 16.52
CA LEU A 140 2.41 16.28 15.65
C LEU A 140 1.33 17.26 16.11
N ASN A 141 1.14 17.36 17.42
CA ASN A 141 0.16 18.23 18.08
C ASN A 141 0.66 18.61 19.49
N ILE A 142 -0.25 19.03 20.37
CA ILE A 142 0.08 19.46 21.74
C ILE A 142 0.49 18.28 22.62
N THR A 143 0.04 17.06 22.30
CA THR A 143 0.24 15.86 23.13
C THR A 143 1.14 14.82 22.51
N ASP A 144 1.28 14.79 21.19
CA ASP A 144 1.92 13.69 20.49
C ASP A 144 3.19 14.12 19.76
N THR A 145 4.22 13.28 19.82
CA THR A 145 5.45 13.41 19.03
C THR A 145 5.71 12.15 18.24
N LEU A 146 6.09 12.32 16.98
CA LEU A 146 6.53 11.27 16.07
C LEU A 146 8.06 11.21 16.03
N ILE A 147 8.60 10.03 16.27
CA ILE A 147 10.03 9.73 16.09
C ILE A 147 10.15 8.76 14.92
N LEU A 148 10.80 9.20 13.84
CA LEU A 148 11.10 8.39 12.67
C LEU A 148 12.59 8.05 12.68
N ILE A 149 12.91 6.77 12.56
CA ILE A 149 14.25 6.25 12.46
C ILE A 149 14.43 5.60 11.10
N GLU A 150 15.40 6.09 10.34
CA GLU A 150 15.73 5.58 9.01
C GLU A 150 17.19 5.11 8.98
N ASP A 151 17.43 3.89 8.48
CA ASP A 151 18.79 3.39 8.23
C ASP A 151 18.81 2.47 7.01
N GLU A 152 19.70 2.74 6.07
CA GLU A 152 19.84 1.97 4.82
C GLU A 152 20.72 0.73 5.02
N LYS A 153 21.60 0.75 6.00
CA LYS A 153 22.65 -0.27 6.19
C LYS A 153 22.48 -1.12 7.43
N LYS A 154 21.82 -0.58 8.47
CA LYS A 154 21.62 -1.28 9.74
C LYS A 154 20.21 -1.84 9.80
N ASN A 155 20.08 -3.11 10.17
CA ASN A 155 18.80 -3.63 10.60
C ASN A 155 18.34 -2.86 11.84
N ILE A 156 17.21 -2.18 11.74
CA ILE A 156 16.60 -1.47 12.86
C ILE A 156 16.13 -2.53 13.87
N ASN A 157 16.74 -2.52 15.05
CA ASN A 157 16.44 -3.47 16.12
C ASN A 157 15.54 -2.81 17.16
N PHE A 158 14.30 -3.28 17.25
CA PHE A 158 13.30 -2.79 18.20
C PHE A 158 13.82 -2.76 19.64
N ASN A 159 14.39 -3.86 20.13
CA ASN A 159 14.87 -3.95 21.52
C ASN A 159 15.98 -2.95 21.81
N LYS A 160 16.89 -2.72 20.86
CA LYS A 160 17.96 -1.73 20.99
C LYS A 160 17.39 -0.31 21.11
N ILE A 161 16.43 0.03 20.25
CA ILE A 161 15.74 1.34 20.28
C ILE A 161 15.04 1.53 21.62
N MET A 162 14.24 0.55 22.03
CA MET A 162 13.48 0.63 23.28
C MET A 162 14.41 0.77 24.51
N THR A 163 15.55 0.06 24.52
CA THR A 163 16.53 0.19 25.60
C THR A 163 17.16 1.59 25.64
N GLN A 164 17.48 2.15 24.47
CA GLN A 164 18.04 3.51 24.37
C GLN A 164 17.02 4.58 24.78
N LEU A 165 15.75 4.40 24.42
CA LEU A 165 14.68 5.35 24.72
C LEU A 165 14.15 5.26 26.15
N LYS A 166 14.32 4.14 26.85
CA LYS A 166 13.91 3.98 28.27
C LYS A 166 14.46 5.10 29.17
N LYS A 167 15.66 5.59 28.91
CA LYS A 167 16.29 6.67 29.67
C LYS A 167 15.52 8.00 29.59
N HIS A 168 14.73 8.19 28.53
CA HIS A 168 14.01 9.43 28.29
C HIS A 168 12.58 9.41 28.87
N LYS A 169 12.16 8.32 29.55
CA LYS A 169 10.84 8.16 30.17
C LYS A 169 9.68 8.55 29.25
N LEU A 170 9.76 8.10 28.00
CA LEU A 170 8.75 8.37 26.98
C LEU A 170 7.56 7.43 27.15
N ASP A 171 6.36 7.98 27.06
CA ASP A 171 5.11 7.20 27.01
C ASP A 171 4.81 6.85 25.56
N ILE A 172 5.05 5.59 25.20
CA ILE A 172 4.98 5.12 23.81
C ILE A 172 3.58 4.57 23.52
N ASN A 173 2.84 5.25 22.66
CA ASN A 173 1.51 4.84 22.23
C ASN A 173 1.54 3.83 21.08
N GLU A 174 2.50 3.99 20.16
CA GLU A 174 2.58 3.17 18.95
C GLU A 174 4.03 2.99 18.52
N ALA A 175 4.34 1.79 18.03
CA ALA A 175 5.65 1.43 17.51
C ALA A 175 5.49 0.52 16.29
N THR A 176 5.86 1.01 15.10
CA THR A 176 5.57 0.33 13.84
C THR A 176 6.79 0.34 12.91
N PHE A 177 7.10 -0.82 12.31
CA PHE A 177 8.00 -0.87 11.15
C PHE A 177 7.26 -0.39 9.92
N ILE A 178 7.74 0.69 9.32
CA ILE A 178 7.15 1.24 8.10
C ILE A 178 7.76 0.49 6.92
N LYS A 179 6.90 -0.21 6.18
CA LYS A 179 7.24 -0.70 4.85
C LYS A 179 6.98 0.45 3.86
N PRO A 180 7.89 0.75 2.92
CA PRO A 180 7.58 1.71 1.88
C PRO A 180 6.38 1.21 1.09
N SER A 181 5.50 2.14 0.75
CA SER A 181 4.37 1.85 -0.12
C SER A 181 4.86 1.57 -1.55
N LEU A 182 4.09 0.86 -2.35
CA LEU A 182 4.37 0.74 -3.78
C LEU A 182 4.39 2.11 -4.47
N ASP A 183 3.66 3.11 -3.96
CA ASP A 183 3.70 4.50 -4.43
C ASP A 183 5.11 5.11 -4.32
N ASP A 184 5.77 4.92 -3.19
CA ASP A 184 7.14 5.41 -2.98
C ASP A 184 8.13 4.72 -3.93
N ILE A 185 7.90 3.44 -4.20
CA ILE A 185 8.70 2.63 -5.11
C ILE A 185 8.47 3.10 -6.55
N PHE A 186 7.22 3.24 -6.96
CA PHE A 186 6.84 3.69 -8.28
C PHE A 186 7.44 5.05 -8.61
N ARG A 187 7.33 6.03 -7.71
CA ARG A 187 7.94 7.36 -7.88
C ARG A 187 9.45 7.30 -8.09
N LYS A 188 10.15 6.38 -7.42
CA LYS A 188 11.61 6.23 -7.57
C LYS A 188 12.03 5.57 -8.87
N ILE A 189 11.19 4.70 -9.42
CA ILE A 189 11.49 3.96 -10.64
C ILE A 189 11.17 4.81 -11.88
N THR A 190 10.17 5.69 -11.78
CA THR A 190 9.67 6.49 -12.90
C THR A 190 10.28 7.90 -12.99
N GLN A 191 11.11 8.31 -12.03
CA GLN A 191 11.94 9.52 -12.07
C GLN A 191 13.30 9.23 -12.70
#